data_4cefad40dca78a308aa7a75e04476085
#
_entry.id   4cefad40dca78a308aa7a75e04476085
#
_cell.length_a   1.000
_cell.length_b   1.000
_cell.length_c   1.000
_cell.angle_alpha   90.00
_cell.angle_beta   90.00
_cell.angle_gamma   90.00
#
_symmetry.space_group_name_H-M   'P 1'
#
loop_
_entity.id
_entity.type
_entity.pdbx_description
1 polymer ?
#
loop_
_entity_poly.entity_id
_entity_poly.type
_entity_poly.pdbx_seq_one_letter_code
_entity_poly.pdbx_strand_id
1 'polypeptide(L)'
;TYPDGALLIPLANELEVSLDELFGNDSVTMADISSKIMKLIHNTEATERFNVARDIGWQIERGLFNCRMEIEKKYDPNEIKNQKNASYILDDNGFTIISNGKEPFFSVFPQPTEGYGHFLNDTDDLQKIFAALSHTDTMNALIYLYHKNENYVFESAVLERDCEITNDQINAVIDDLLTLKLIWKQELTINGEKHVLYYSRPSHKLLAVLLMTREIGYKGAYSLQSHIRNTPFIK
;
A
#
# COMPACT_ATOMS: atom_id res chain seq x y z
N THR A 1 -6.51 16.57 49.80
CA THR A 1 -7.31 17.63 49.14
C THR A 1 -7.22 17.38 47.63
N TYR A 2 -8.36 17.16 47.02
CA TYR A 2 -8.42 17.05 45.57
C TYR A 2 -8.28 18.45 44.95
N PRO A 3 -7.64 18.60 43.77
CA PRO A 3 -7.61 19.85 43.04
C PRO A 3 -9.03 20.35 42.75
N ASP A 4 -9.22 21.69 42.74
CA ASP A 4 -10.47 22.27 42.26
C ASP A 4 -10.75 21.84 40.83
N GLY A 5 -12.01 21.47 40.53
CA GLY A 5 -12.43 21.05 39.20
C GLY A 5 -12.06 22.05 38.10
N ALA A 6 -11.98 23.34 38.42
CA ALA A 6 -11.53 24.37 37.48
C ALA A 6 -10.04 24.28 37.10
N LEU A 7 -9.22 23.58 37.88
CA LEU A 7 -7.79 23.39 37.65
C LEU A 7 -7.50 22.08 36.89
N LEU A 8 -8.45 21.16 36.80
CA LEU A 8 -8.22 19.84 36.19
C LEU A 8 -7.94 19.91 34.69
N ILE A 9 -8.67 20.75 33.96
CA ILE A 9 -8.47 20.93 32.53
C ILE A 9 -7.11 21.59 32.22
N PRO A 10 -6.75 22.71 32.86
CA PRO A 10 -5.42 23.30 32.74
C PRO A 10 -4.28 22.32 33.09
N LEU A 11 -4.47 21.53 34.15
CA LEU A 11 -3.46 20.55 34.58
C LEU A 11 -3.29 19.39 33.56
N ALA A 12 -4.40 18.88 33.05
CA ALA A 12 -4.36 17.84 32.02
C ALA A 12 -3.67 18.35 30.74
N ASN A 13 -3.95 19.59 30.33
CA ASN A 13 -3.32 20.23 29.19
C ASN A 13 -1.82 20.44 29.40
N GLU A 14 -1.39 20.90 30.58
CA GLU A 14 0.02 21.12 30.90
C GLU A 14 0.81 19.82 30.97
N LEU A 15 0.18 18.72 31.39
CA LEU A 15 0.77 17.39 31.45
C LEU A 15 0.61 16.62 30.13
N GLU A 16 -0.04 17.20 29.13
CA GLU A 16 -0.35 16.57 27.84
C GLU A 16 -1.10 15.23 27.95
N VAL A 17 -1.94 15.09 29.00
CA VAL A 17 -2.75 13.90 29.23
C VAL A 17 -4.24 14.22 29.17
N SER A 18 -5.08 13.20 28.93
CA SER A 18 -6.53 13.36 29.07
C SER A 18 -6.95 13.44 30.55
N LEU A 19 -8.15 13.95 30.83
CA LEU A 19 -8.70 13.91 32.18
C LEU A 19 -8.84 12.46 32.69
N ASP A 20 -9.19 11.53 31.85
CA ASP A 20 -9.31 10.12 32.19
C ASP A 20 -7.95 9.53 32.59
N GLU A 21 -6.89 9.83 31.87
CA GLU A 21 -5.51 9.45 32.23
C GLU A 21 -5.10 10.10 33.56
N LEU A 22 -5.45 11.37 33.77
CA LEU A 22 -5.16 12.07 35.01
C LEU A 22 -5.85 11.43 36.24
N PHE A 23 -7.02 10.81 36.02
CA PHE A 23 -7.76 10.09 37.06
C PHE A 23 -7.47 8.59 37.13
N GLY A 24 -6.53 8.10 36.32
CA GLY A 24 -6.16 6.67 36.28
C GLY A 24 -7.21 5.78 35.62
N ASN A 25 -8.10 6.35 34.81
CA ASN A 25 -9.08 5.62 34.03
C ASN A 25 -8.46 5.23 32.67
N ASP A 26 -7.46 4.34 32.69
CA ASP A 26 -6.68 3.94 31.52
C ASP A 26 -7.41 3.01 30.52
N SER A 27 -8.72 3.05 30.45
CA SER A 27 -9.42 2.26 29.43
C SER A 27 -9.55 3.02 28.10
N VAL A 28 -8.43 3.23 27.42
CA VAL A 28 -8.46 3.70 26.03
C VAL A 28 -9.10 2.60 25.17
N THR A 29 -10.31 2.84 24.70
CA THR A 29 -11.00 1.90 23.83
C THR A 29 -10.48 1.99 22.39
N MET A 30 -10.66 0.92 21.59
CA MET A 30 -10.37 0.96 20.16
C MET A 30 -11.18 2.06 19.44
N ALA A 31 -12.39 2.39 19.93
CA ALA A 31 -13.22 3.45 19.39
C ALA A 31 -12.58 4.84 19.61
N ASP A 32 -11.95 5.07 20.75
CA ASP A 32 -11.26 6.33 21.07
C ASP A 32 -10.04 6.51 20.17
N ILE A 33 -9.23 5.47 20.01
CA ILE A 33 -8.08 5.44 19.10
C ILE A 33 -8.54 5.73 17.67
N SER A 34 -9.55 5.01 17.19
CA SER A 34 -10.10 5.20 15.84
C SER A 34 -10.58 6.63 15.62
N SER A 35 -11.29 7.22 16.59
CA SER A 35 -11.78 8.60 16.52
C SER A 35 -10.62 9.60 16.45
N LYS A 36 -9.58 9.42 17.27
CA LYS A 36 -8.39 10.28 17.29
C LYS A 36 -7.64 10.21 15.95
N ILE A 37 -7.42 9.00 15.40
CA ILE A 37 -6.77 8.79 14.10
C ILE A 37 -7.57 9.45 12.97
N MET A 38 -8.89 9.24 12.92
CA MET A 38 -9.75 9.86 11.90
C MET A 38 -9.69 11.39 11.96
N LYS A 39 -9.77 11.98 13.15
CA LYS A 39 -9.67 13.43 13.33
C LYS A 39 -8.30 13.97 12.92
N LEU A 40 -7.23 13.28 13.28
CA LEU A 40 -5.87 13.65 12.89
C LEU A 40 -5.74 13.73 11.37
N ILE A 41 -6.13 12.67 10.66
CA ILE A 41 -6.05 12.61 9.18
C ILE A 41 -6.98 13.67 8.55
N HIS A 42 -8.22 13.81 9.06
CA HIS A 42 -9.19 14.78 8.52
C HIS A 42 -8.70 16.22 8.64
N ASN A 43 -8.10 16.57 9.77
CA ASN A 43 -7.60 17.93 10.04
C ASN A 43 -6.24 18.22 9.39
N THR A 44 -5.58 17.21 8.81
CA THR A 44 -4.33 17.37 8.07
C THR A 44 -4.60 17.94 6.67
N GLU A 45 -3.70 18.79 6.17
CA GLU A 45 -3.73 19.28 4.78
C GLU A 45 -3.82 18.13 3.79
N ALA A 46 -4.62 18.30 2.73
CA ALA A 46 -4.96 17.20 1.79
C ALA A 46 -3.72 16.54 1.18
N THR A 47 -2.66 17.30 0.90
CA THR A 47 -1.38 16.84 0.34
C THR A 47 -0.57 15.98 1.32
N GLU A 48 -0.79 16.13 2.63
CA GLU A 48 -0.02 15.45 3.68
C GLU A 48 -0.75 14.25 4.30
N ARG A 49 -2.03 14.04 4.00
CA ARG A 49 -2.86 12.99 4.63
C ARG A 49 -2.28 11.59 4.49
N PHE A 50 -1.76 11.27 3.31
CA PHE A 50 -1.16 9.95 3.06
C PHE A 50 0.19 9.78 3.78
N ASN A 51 0.96 10.86 3.94
CA ASN A 51 2.19 10.85 4.73
C ASN A 51 1.87 10.60 6.21
N VAL A 52 0.89 11.29 6.77
CA VAL A 52 0.42 11.06 8.15
C VAL A 52 -0.12 9.64 8.34
N ALA A 53 -0.88 9.10 7.38
CA ALA A 53 -1.37 7.72 7.45
C ALA A 53 -0.20 6.71 7.47
N ARG A 54 0.85 6.93 6.67
CA ARG A 54 2.07 6.12 6.70
C ARG A 54 2.81 6.26 8.03
N ASP A 55 2.89 7.47 8.60
CA ASP A 55 3.54 7.71 9.89
C ASP A 55 2.82 6.96 11.03
N ILE A 56 1.48 6.82 10.94
CA ILE A 56 0.71 5.93 11.83
C ILE A 56 1.11 4.47 11.61
N GLY A 57 1.34 4.06 10.35
CA GLY A 57 1.85 2.72 10.02
C GLY A 57 3.18 2.41 10.72
N TRP A 58 4.08 3.39 10.85
CA TRP A 58 5.32 3.23 11.63
C TRP A 58 5.06 2.97 13.12
N GLN A 59 4.03 3.57 13.71
CA GLN A 59 3.68 3.29 15.11
C GLN A 59 3.13 1.87 15.27
N ILE A 60 2.35 1.37 14.29
CA ILE A 60 1.88 -0.01 14.26
C ILE A 60 3.07 -0.96 14.17
N GLU A 61 4.00 -0.73 13.26
CA GLU A 61 5.21 -1.52 13.07
C GLU A 61 6.03 -1.61 14.36
N ARG A 62 6.24 -0.48 15.03
CA ARG A 62 6.94 -0.40 16.32
C ARG A 62 6.21 -1.17 17.43
N GLY A 63 4.89 -1.04 17.49
CA GLY A 63 4.06 -1.77 18.45
C GLY A 63 4.21 -3.27 18.27
N LEU A 64 4.11 -3.77 17.03
CA LEU A 64 4.30 -5.18 16.71
C LEU A 64 5.73 -5.66 17.01
N PHE A 65 6.75 -4.85 16.75
CA PHE A 65 8.14 -5.17 17.08
C PHE A 65 8.35 -5.26 18.58
N ASN A 66 7.86 -4.28 19.34
CA ASN A 66 8.03 -4.24 20.80
C ASN A 66 7.29 -5.36 21.53
N CYS A 67 6.16 -5.83 21.01
CA CYS A 67 5.44 -6.97 21.59
C CYS A 67 6.24 -8.29 21.62
N ARG A 68 7.37 -8.34 20.92
CA ARG A 68 8.20 -9.55 20.76
C ARG A 68 9.52 -9.49 21.50
N MET A 69 9.94 -8.29 21.84
CA MET A 69 11.20 -8.06 22.52
C MET A 69 10.88 -7.54 23.92
N GLU A 70 11.27 -8.24 24.97
CA GLU A 70 11.26 -7.74 26.34
C GLU A 70 12.21 -6.54 26.54
N ILE A 71 12.31 -5.69 25.51
CA ILE A 71 13.20 -4.55 25.49
C ILE A 71 12.39 -3.29 25.76
N GLU A 72 12.50 -2.76 26.98
CA GLU A 72 12.06 -1.41 27.37
C GLU A 72 12.75 -0.26 26.62
N LYS A 73 13.37 -0.49 25.48
CA LYS A 73 13.95 0.58 24.68
C LYS A 73 12.82 1.38 24.02
N LYS A 74 12.50 2.52 24.60
CA LYS A 74 11.73 3.57 23.95
C LYS A 74 12.52 4.07 22.74
N TYR A 75 12.19 3.60 21.55
CA TYR A 75 12.69 4.21 20.32
C TYR A 75 12.01 5.59 20.13
N ASP A 76 12.81 6.63 19.87
CA ASP A 76 12.27 7.93 19.52
C ASP A 76 11.50 7.80 18.18
N PRO A 77 10.21 8.17 18.15
CA PRO A 77 9.43 8.22 16.92
C PRO A 77 10.10 9.02 15.81
N ASN A 78 10.82 10.08 16.14
CA ASN A 78 11.46 10.98 15.19
C ASN A 78 12.72 10.35 14.56
N GLU A 79 13.43 9.48 15.25
CA GLU A 79 14.60 8.80 14.69
C GLU A 79 14.22 7.88 13.52
N ILE A 80 13.10 7.15 13.63
CA ILE A 80 12.62 6.22 12.59
C ILE A 80 11.98 6.99 11.43
N LYS A 81 11.26 8.05 11.71
CA LYS A 81 10.59 8.87 10.70
C LYS A 81 11.55 9.44 9.65
N ASN A 82 12.77 9.77 10.06
CA ASN A 82 13.79 10.35 9.17
C ASN A 82 14.67 9.29 8.49
N GLN A 83 14.54 8.01 8.85
CA GLN A 83 15.30 6.94 8.20
C GLN A 83 14.67 6.59 6.84
N LYS A 84 15.51 6.52 5.80
CA LYS A 84 15.09 6.11 4.45
C LYS A 84 15.02 4.59 4.29
N ASN A 85 15.06 3.85 5.39
CA ASN A 85 15.16 2.41 5.37
C ASN A 85 13.77 1.76 5.42
N ALA A 86 13.71 0.52 4.98
CA ALA A 86 12.55 -0.33 5.14
C ALA A 86 12.53 -1.00 6.53
N SER A 87 11.39 -1.53 6.92
CA SER A 87 11.21 -2.39 8.08
C SER A 87 10.25 -3.52 7.74
N TYR A 88 10.41 -4.68 8.37
CA TYR A 88 9.46 -5.76 8.29
C TYR A 88 9.38 -6.55 9.60
N ILE A 89 8.20 -7.08 9.85
CA ILE A 89 7.94 -8.00 10.95
C ILE A 89 7.21 -9.21 10.37
N LEU A 90 7.73 -10.39 10.67
CA LEU A 90 7.20 -11.65 10.19
C LEU A 90 7.12 -12.65 11.33
N ASP A 91 5.93 -13.24 11.54
CA ASP A 91 5.70 -14.35 12.45
C ASP A 91 4.61 -15.30 11.94
N ASP A 92 4.17 -16.25 12.79
CA ASP A 92 3.13 -17.21 12.46
C ASP A 92 1.73 -16.58 12.31
N ASN A 93 1.54 -15.33 12.77
CA ASN A 93 0.25 -14.63 12.73
C ASN A 93 0.13 -13.65 11.57
N GLY A 94 1.21 -13.46 10.80
CA GLY A 94 1.20 -12.57 9.66
C GLY A 94 2.53 -11.86 9.42
N PHE A 95 2.50 -10.88 8.53
CA PHE A 95 3.66 -10.04 8.29
C PHE A 95 3.28 -8.61 7.92
N THR A 96 4.24 -7.72 8.14
CA THR A 96 4.16 -6.31 7.75
C THR A 96 5.38 -5.95 6.92
N ILE A 97 5.22 -4.96 6.05
CA ILE A 97 6.34 -4.32 5.36
C ILE A 97 6.05 -2.83 5.31
N ILE A 98 7.01 -2.02 5.72
CA ILE A 98 6.96 -0.57 5.58
C ILE A 98 8.25 -0.05 4.95
N SER A 99 8.12 0.91 4.06
CA SER A 99 9.25 1.60 3.42
C SER A 99 9.09 3.11 3.52
N ASN A 100 10.18 3.80 3.83
CA ASN A 100 10.35 5.24 3.73
C ASN A 100 11.27 5.64 2.56
N GLY A 101 11.61 4.69 1.71
CA GLY A 101 12.51 4.86 0.59
C GLY A 101 11.95 5.77 -0.51
N LYS A 102 12.43 5.53 -1.70
CA LYS A 102 12.02 6.28 -2.89
C LYS A 102 10.55 6.04 -3.24
N GLU A 103 10.06 4.83 -2.97
CA GLU A 103 8.67 4.39 -3.13
C GLU A 103 8.08 4.08 -1.73
N PRO A 104 7.59 5.10 -0.99
CA PRO A 104 7.10 4.88 0.36
C PRO A 104 5.75 4.17 0.37
N PHE A 105 5.62 3.13 1.20
CA PHE A 105 4.38 2.40 1.42
C PHE A 105 4.34 1.74 2.80
N PHE A 106 3.15 1.29 3.20
CA PHE A 106 2.93 0.42 4.36
C PHE A 106 1.92 -0.66 4.00
N SER A 107 2.24 -1.90 4.31
CA SER A 107 1.39 -3.07 4.06
C SER A 107 1.33 -3.97 5.28
N VAL A 108 0.14 -4.49 5.58
CA VAL A 108 -0.11 -5.46 6.66
C VAL A 108 -0.85 -6.66 6.08
N PHE A 109 -0.33 -7.84 6.34
CA PHE A 109 -0.88 -9.11 5.88
C PHE A 109 -1.10 -10.03 7.09
N PRO A 110 -2.27 -9.96 7.75
CA PRO A 110 -2.61 -10.93 8.78
C PRO A 110 -2.65 -12.35 8.22
N GLN A 111 -2.21 -13.33 8.99
CA GLN A 111 -2.31 -14.73 8.59
C GLN A 111 -3.78 -15.14 8.45
N PRO A 112 -4.25 -15.56 7.28
CA PRO A 112 -5.60 -16.10 7.14
C PRO A 112 -5.77 -17.38 7.95
N THR A 113 -6.98 -17.64 8.41
CA THR A 113 -7.30 -18.87 9.18
C THR A 113 -6.89 -20.15 8.44
N GLU A 114 -7.11 -20.17 7.12
CA GLU A 114 -6.78 -21.29 6.23
C GLU A 114 -5.35 -21.23 5.67
N GLY A 115 -4.56 -20.25 6.11
CA GLY A 115 -3.22 -19.97 5.57
C GLY A 115 -3.24 -19.26 4.21
N TYR A 116 -2.05 -18.91 3.70
CA TYR A 116 -1.92 -18.24 2.40
C TYR A 116 -2.14 -19.18 1.21
N GLY A 117 -2.08 -20.50 1.41
CA GLY A 117 -2.30 -21.49 0.35
C GLY A 117 -3.64 -21.34 -0.35
N HIS A 118 -4.68 -20.96 0.39
CA HIS A 118 -6.01 -20.71 -0.17
C HIS A 118 -5.99 -19.67 -1.31
N PHE A 119 -5.16 -18.64 -1.20
CA PHE A 119 -5.02 -17.59 -2.23
C PHE A 119 -4.11 -17.98 -3.39
N LEU A 120 -3.29 -19.03 -3.23
CA LEU A 120 -2.28 -19.46 -4.20
C LEU A 120 -2.67 -20.76 -4.92
N ASN A 121 -3.81 -21.36 -4.59
CA ASN A 121 -4.25 -22.62 -5.19
C ASN A 121 -4.73 -22.48 -6.63
N ASP A 122 -5.26 -21.31 -7.02
CA ASP A 122 -5.58 -20.98 -8.41
C ASP A 122 -4.41 -20.19 -9.01
N THR A 123 -3.46 -20.91 -9.59
CA THR A 123 -2.27 -20.32 -10.18
C THR A 123 -2.49 -19.83 -11.62
N ASP A 124 -3.57 -20.22 -12.29
CA ASP A 124 -3.76 -19.92 -13.71
C ASP A 124 -3.90 -18.41 -13.95
N ASP A 125 -4.67 -17.71 -13.10
CA ASP A 125 -4.81 -16.25 -13.20
C ASP A 125 -3.51 -15.53 -12.84
N LEU A 126 -2.77 -16.02 -11.84
CA LEU A 126 -1.45 -15.46 -11.49
C LEU A 126 -0.46 -15.64 -12.64
N GLN A 127 -0.41 -16.81 -13.25
CA GLN A 127 0.47 -17.09 -14.40
C GLN A 127 0.16 -16.17 -15.58
N LYS A 128 -1.12 -15.95 -15.91
CA LYS A 128 -1.53 -15.01 -16.97
C LYS A 128 -1.07 -13.57 -16.68
N ILE A 129 -1.27 -13.11 -15.43
CA ILE A 129 -0.83 -11.76 -15.02
C ILE A 129 0.68 -11.60 -15.13
N PHE A 130 1.46 -12.56 -14.60
CA PHE A 130 2.91 -12.48 -14.67
C PHE A 130 3.45 -12.68 -16.08
N ALA A 131 2.83 -13.53 -16.90
CA ALA A 131 3.18 -13.68 -18.30
C ALA A 131 2.98 -12.36 -19.06
N ALA A 132 1.83 -11.72 -18.93
CA ALA A 132 1.56 -10.42 -19.52
C ALA A 132 2.57 -9.34 -19.07
N LEU A 133 2.90 -9.28 -17.77
CA LEU A 133 3.89 -8.35 -17.23
C LEU A 133 5.33 -8.64 -17.66
N SER A 134 5.64 -9.85 -18.14
CA SER A 134 6.98 -10.21 -18.60
C SER A 134 7.31 -9.70 -20.01
N HIS A 135 6.31 -9.31 -20.79
CA HIS A 135 6.50 -8.79 -22.13
C HIS A 135 6.92 -7.32 -22.10
N THR A 136 8.03 -7.00 -22.75
CA THR A 136 8.61 -5.65 -22.77
C THR A 136 7.62 -4.63 -23.34
N ASP A 137 6.96 -4.95 -24.45
CA ASP A 137 6.03 -4.04 -25.13
C ASP A 137 4.78 -3.78 -24.27
N THR A 138 4.29 -4.80 -23.58
CA THR A 138 3.19 -4.65 -22.60
C THR A 138 3.60 -3.75 -21.45
N MET A 139 4.81 -3.88 -20.92
CA MET A 139 5.33 -2.98 -19.87
C MET A 139 5.48 -1.54 -20.36
N ASN A 140 5.96 -1.32 -21.59
CA ASN A 140 6.06 0.01 -22.19
C ASN A 140 4.67 0.64 -22.36
N ALA A 141 3.71 -0.09 -22.89
CA ALA A 141 2.33 0.35 -23.02
C ALA A 141 1.67 0.65 -21.66
N LEU A 142 1.90 -0.21 -20.66
CA LEU A 142 1.43 -0.01 -19.30
C LEU A 142 1.97 1.30 -18.71
N ILE A 143 3.28 1.55 -18.79
CA ILE A 143 3.91 2.78 -18.31
C ILE A 143 3.35 3.98 -19.06
N TYR A 144 3.18 3.89 -20.37
CA TYR A 144 2.57 4.94 -21.17
C TYR A 144 1.15 5.27 -20.69
N LEU A 145 0.32 4.25 -20.40
CA LEU A 145 -1.05 4.46 -19.92
C LEU A 145 -1.10 5.06 -18.52
N TYR A 146 -0.14 4.76 -17.63
CA TYR A 146 -0.04 5.42 -16.33
C TYR A 146 0.34 6.91 -16.41
N HIS A 147 0.91 7.36 -17.53
CA HIS A 147 1.13 8.80 -17.80
C HIS A 147 -0.13 9.51 -18.31
N LYS A 148 -1.21 8.80 -18.60
CA LYS A 148 -2.47 9.39 -19.08
C LYS A 148 -3.46 9.56 -17.92
N ASN A 149 -4.39 10.49 -18.13
CA ASN A 149 -5.51 10.67 -17.21
C ASN A 149 -6.43 9.43 -17.24
N GLU A 150 -7.18 9.25 -16.16
CA GLU A 150 -8.25 8.24 -16.12
C GLU A 150 -9.23 8.44 -17.27
N ASN A 151 -9.72 7.33 -17.83
CA ASN A 151 -10.62 7.31 -19.01
C ASN A 151 -10.00 7.86 -20.30
N TYR A 152 -8.67 7.87 -20.43
CA TYR A 152 -8.02 8.17 -21.69
C TYR A 152 -8.47 7.20 -22.79
N VAL A 153 -8.94 7.74 -23.91
CA VAL A 153 -9.48 6.96 -25.05
C VAL A 153 -8.47 6.96 -26.18
N PHE A 154 -8.24 5.79 -26.77
CA PHE A 154 -7.26 5.61 -27.83
C PHE A 154 -7.62 4.46 -28.78
N GLU A 155 -7.08 4.48 -29.99
CA GLU A 155 -7.02 3.36 -30.92
C GLU A 155 -5.67 2.66 -30.80
N SER A 156 -5.55 1.39 -31.21
CA SER A 156 -4.29 0.61 -31.14
C SER A 156 -3.11 1.33 -31.81
N ALA A 157 -3.37 2.01 -32.93
CA ALA A 157 -2.37 2.80 -33.65
C ALA A 157 -1.64 3.85 -32.80
N VAL A 158 -2.24 4.29 -31.69
CA VAL A 158 -1.59 5.20 -30.74
C VAL A 158 -0.45 4.51 -30.00
N LEU A 159 -0.68 3.26 -29.56
CA LEU A 159 0.35 2.47 -28.88
C LEU A 159 1.47 2.06 -29.87
N GLU A 160 1.12 1.71 -31.13
CA GLU A 160 2.10 1.44 -32.15
C GLU A 160 3.05 2.63 -32.35
N ARG A 161 2.51 3.83 -32.47
CA ARG A 161 3.29 5.06 -32.68
C ARG A 161 4.06 5.49 -31.43
N ASP A 162 3.39 5.56 -30.27
CA ASP A 162 3.91 6.24 -29.08
C ASP A 162 4.75 5.30 -28.19
N CYS A 163 4.56 3.98 -28.33
CA CYS A 163 5.33 2.96 -27.61
C CYS A 163 6.26 2.15 -28.54
N GLU A 164 6.32 2.51 -29.83
CA GLU A 164 7.15 1.84 -30.85
C GLU A 164 6.86 0.34 -30.99
N ILE A 165 5.59 -0.06 -30.78
CA ILE A 165 5.14 -1.44 -30.88
C ILE A 165 4.89 -1.78 -32.34
N THR A 166 5.42 -2.90 -32.82
CA THR A 166 5.23 -3.34 -34.19
C THR A 166 3.82 -3.86 -34.44
N ASN A 167 3.34 -3.77 -35.70
CA ASN A 167 1.96 -4.13 -36.08
C ASN A 167 1.65 -5.64 -35.85
N ASP A 168 2.66 -6.51 -35.90
CA ASP A 168 2.51 -7.93 -35.55
C ASP A 168 2.38 -8.20 -34.07
N GLN A 169 2.89 -7.31 -33.20
CA GLN A 169 2.85 -7.43 -31.73
C GLN A 169 1.68 -6.72 -31.08
N ILE A 170 1.08 -5.71 -31.71
CA ILE A 170 0.07 -4.87 -31.11
C ILE A 170 -1.14 -5.65 -30.56
N ASN A 171 -1.60 -6.69 -31.26
CA ASN A 171 -2.73 -7.48 -30.81
C ASN A 171 -2.40 -8.24 -29.51
N ALA A 172 -1.19 -8.79 -29.39
CA ALA A 172 -0.74 -9.47 -28.18
C ALA A 172 -0.65 -8.48 -27.00
N VAL A 173 -0.15 -7.27 -27.23
CA VAL A 173 -0.11 -6.21 -26.20
C VAL A 173 -1.52 -5.80 -25.76
N ILE A 174 -2.45 -5.65 -26.70
CA ILE A 174 -3.85 -5.34 -26.36
C ILE A 174 -4.47 -6.46 -25.51
N ASP A 175 -4.25 -7.73 -25.88
CA ASP A 175 -4.75 -8.89 -25.14
C ASP A 175 -4.15 -8.95 -23.72
N ASP A 176 -2.89 -8.67 -23.58
CA ASP A 176 -2.21 -8.55 -22.28
C ASP A 176 -2.83 -7.41 -21.43
N LEU A 177 -3.03 -6.23 -22.00
CA LEU A 177 -3.63 -5.09 -21.29
C LEU A 177 -5.08 -5.37 -20.86
N LEU A 178 -5.84 -6.10 -21.66
CA LEU A 178 -7.19 -6.59 -21.33
C LEU A 178 -7.12 -7.63 -20.20
N THR A 179 -6.18 -8.57 -20.24
CA THR A 179 -5.93 -9.58 -19.20
C THR A 179 -5.59 -8.89 -17.87
N LEU A 180 -4.75 -7.87 -17.90
CA LEU A 180 -4.39 -7.04 -16.75
C LEU A 180 -5.53 -6.10 -16.30
N LYS A 181 -6.66 -6.05 -17.02
CA LYS A 181 -7.80 -5.17 -16.76
C LYS A 181 -7.43 -3.68 -16.71
N LEU A 182 -6.43 -3.29 -17.50
CA LEU A 182 -5.95 -1.90 -17.60
C LEU A 182 -6.70 -1.11 -18.67
N ILE A 183 -7.32 -1.80 -19.60
CA ILE A 183 -8.13 -1.22 -20.65
C ILE A 183 -9.44 -2.01 -20.80
N TRP A 184 -10.43 -1.36 -21.37
CA TRP A 184 -11.60 -2.04 -21.94
C TRP A 184 -11.79 -1.65 -23.39
N LYS A 185 -12.37 -2.54 -24.17
CA LYS A 185 -12.63 -2.39 -25.60
C LYS A 185 -14.08 -1.94 -25.82
N GLN A 186 -14.27 -0.99 -26.72
CA GLN A 186 -15.57 -0.60 -27.25
C GLN A 186 -15.54 -0.54 -28.77
N GLU A 187 -16.53 -1.12 -29.42
CA GLU A 187 -16.70 -1.03 -30.87
C GLU A 187 -17.81 -0.01 -31.19
N LEU A 188 -17.50 0.95 -32.03
CA LEU A 188 -18.41 2.00 -32.46
C LEU A 188 -18.50 1.98 -33.99
N THR A 189 -19.70 2.29 -34.51
CA THR A 189 -19.88 2.54 -35.94
C THR A 189 -20.09 4.03 -36.13
N ILE A 190 -19.18 4.71 -36.82
CA ILE A 190 -19.22 6.14 -37.10
C ILE A 190 -19.26 6.31 -38.63
N ASN A 191 -20.29 6.93 -39.15
CA ASN A 191 -20.48 7.14 -40.59
C ASN A 191 -20.41 5.86 -41.43
N GLY A 192 -20.83 4.71 -40.87
CA GLY A 192 -20.77 3.40 -41.51
C GLY A 192 -19.42 2.67 -41.39
N GLU A 193 -18.41 3.27 -40.82
CA GLU A 193 -17.11 2.66 -40.55
C GLU A 193 -17.03 2.13 -39.11
N LYS A 194 -16.42 0.97 -38.92
CA LYS A 194 -16.23 0.36 -37.60
C LYS A 194 -14.92 0.88 -36.98
N HIS A 195 -15.04 1.45 -35.81
CA HIS A 195 -13.90 1.90 -34.99
C HIS A 195 -13.82 1.06 -33.72
N VAL A 196 -12.60 0.68 -33.37
CA VAL A 196 -12.31 -0.02 -32.10
C VAL A 196 -11.58 0.96 -31.20
N LEU A 197 -12.24 1.35 -30.14
CA LEU A 197 -11.67 2.26 -29.14
C LEU A 197 -11.35 1.50 -27.85
N TYR A 198 -10.27 1.90 -27.23
CA TYR A 198 -9.84 1.41 -25.94
C TYR A 198 -9.89 2.54 -24.91
N TYR A 199 -10.37 2.22 -23.73
CA TYR A 199 -10.46 3.14 -22.60
C TYR A 199 -9.46 2.72 -21.53
N SER A 200 -8.55 3.59 -21.16
CA SER A 200 -7.56 3.34 -20.11
C SER A 200 -8.24 3.36 -18.74
N ARG A 201 -7.94 2.34 -17.93
CA ARG A 201 -8.37 2.23 -16.54
C ARG A 201 -7.18 1.86 -15.66
N PRO A 202 -6.36 2.85 -15.28
CA PRO A 202 -5.18 2.59 -14.46
C PRO A 202 -5.54 1.84 -13.18
N SER A 203 -4.86 0.73 -12.91
CA SER A 203 -5.11 -0.10 -11.74
C SER A 203 -4.17 0.29 -10.60
N HIS A 204 -4.69 0.96 -9.56
CA HIS A 204 -3.93 1.23 -8.34
C HIS A 204 -3.46 -0.06 -7.65
N LYS A 205 -4.18 -1.18 -7.79
CA LYS A 205 -3.78 -2.49 -7.25
C LYS A 205 -2.54 -3.03 -7.96
N LEU A 206 -2.52 -2.95 -9.29
CA LEU A 206 -1.34 -3.36 -10.06
C LEU A 206 -0.16 -2.42 -9.77
N LEU A 207 -0.39 -1.12 -9.70
CA LEU A 207 0.65 -0.16 -9.32
C LEU A 207 1.25 -0.49 -7.94
N ALA A 208 0.42 -0.85 -6.95
CA ALA A 208 0.90 -1.27 -5.63
C ALA A 208 1.80 -2.52 -5.73
N VAL A 209 1.42 -3.53 -6.52
CA VAL A 209 2.26 -4.71 -6.76
C VAL A 209 3.60 -4.31 -7.38
N LEU A 210 3.60 -3.45 -8.40
CA LEU A 210 4.81 -2.99 -9.05
C LEU A 210 5.74 -2.21 -8.11
N LEU A 211 5.19 -1.38 -7.22
CA LEU A 211 5.95 -0.67 -6.19
C LEU A 211 6.56 -1.66 -5.18
N MET A 212 5.81 -2.66 -4.74
CA MET A 212 6.28 -3.68 -3.80
C MET A 212 7.35 -4.59 -4.40
N THR A 213 7.38 -4.80 -5.72
CA THR A 213 8.45 -5.60 -6.36
C THR A 213 9.83 -4.99 -6.16
N ARG A 214 9.93 -3.69 -5.91
CA ARG A 214 11.20 -3.03 -5.58
C ARG A 214 11.79 -3.54 -4.28
N GLU A 215 10.96 -3.91 -3.32
CA GLU A 215 11.41 -4.47 -2.04
C GLU A 215 11.98 -5.90 -2.18
N ILE A 216 11.55 -6.68 -3.18
CA ILE A 216 12.10 -8.01 -3.44
C ILE A 216 13.61 -7.94 -3.78
N GLY A 217 14.02 -6.87 -4.47
CA GLY A 217 15.42 -6.61 -4.81
C GLY A 217 16.18 -5.74 -3.78
N TYR A 218 15.53 -5.37 -2.67
CA TYR A 218 16.13 -4.47 -1.69
C TYR A 218 17.33 -5.12 -0.99
N LYS A 219 18.47 -4.44 -1.03
CA LYS A 219 19.73 -4.89 -0.45
C LYS A 219 20.25 -3.97 0.67
N GLY A 220 19.45 -2.99 1.07
CA GLY A 220 19.79 -2.06 2.14
C GLY A 220 19.59 -2.64 3.54
N ALA A 221 19.96 -1.88 4.56
CA ALA A 221 19.69 -2.22 5.96
C ALA A 221 18.22 -1.90 6.31
N TYR A 222 17.59 -2.77 7.09
CA TYR A 222 16.28 -2.52 7.68
C TYR A 222 16.43 -1.78 9.01
N SER A 223 15.54 -0.82 9.27
CA SER A 223 15.49 -0.08 10.54
C SER A 223 14.99 -0.95 11.69
N LEU A 224 13.92 -1.68 11.44
CA LEU A 224 13.39 -2.70 12.32
C LEU A 224 13.22 -3.98 11.53
N GLN A 225 13.66 -5.10 12.07
CA GLN A 225 13.42 -6.39 11.45
C GLN A 225 13.18 -7.46 12.52
N SER A 226 12.15 -8.25 12.31
CA SER A 226 11.86 -9.42 13.12
C SER A 226 11.38 -10.56 12.25
N HIS A 227 12.02 -11.71 12.39
CA HIS A 227 11.67 -12.92 11.66
C HIS A 227 11.66 -14.08 12.64
N ILE A 228 10.49 -14.42 13.17
CA ILE A 228 10.29 -15.52 14.12
C ILE A 228 9.19 -16.48 13.67
N ARG A 229 9.01 -16.60 12.37
CA ARG A 229 8.06 -17.55 11.80
C ARG A 229 8.60 -18.96 11.89
N ASN A 230 7.81 -19.88 12.46
CA ASN A 230 8.13 -21.28 12.65
C ASN A 230 7.28 -22.20 11.77
N THR A 231 6.20 -21.69 11.17
CA THR A 231 5.30 -22.47 10.32
C THR A 231 5.47 -22.08 8.84
N PRO A 232 5.21 -23.00 7.89
CA PRO A 232 5.17 -22.66 6.47
C PRO A 232 4.12 -21.58 6.17
N PHE A 233 4.34 -20.75 5.14
CA PHE A 233 3.34 -19.80 4.64
C PHE A 233 2.12 -20.50 4.04
N ILE A 234 2.36 -21.66 3.42
CA ILE A 234 1.35 -22.51 2.78
C ILE A 234 1.29 -23.79 3.60
N LYS A 235 0.11 -24.13 4.04
CA LYS A 235 -0.17 -25.38 4.75
C LYS A 235 -0.81 -26.37 3.80
#